data_00cbbb2cbfd96818e5c4d60235871638
#
_entry.id   00cbbb2cbfd96818e5c4d60235871638
#
_cell.length_a   1.000
_cell.length_b   1.000
_cell.length_c   1.000
_cell.angle_alpha   90.00
_cell.angle_beta   90.00
_cell.angle_gamma   90.00
#
_symmetry.space_group_name_H-M   'P 1'
#
loop_
_entity.id
_entity.type
_entity.pdbx_description
1 polymer ?
#
loop_
_entity_poly.entity_id
_entity_poly.type
_entity_poly.pdbx_seq_one_letter_code
_entity_poly.pdbx_strand_id
1 'polypeptide(L)'
;AHIVTTWGKQFRPDYWFLGDYVNKLRKQQLNGPHQHAFVTATFTATATYGGEEDMYRETLRSLHMSPDPIVYLGCVRRRNIELCIREVPRVTGRREYELDKFQALTGQITAALEQGQKTLVYFPTVSLLERFYTHCLAQRLGNSVTRYHAQLSGEAKAENLEDFRSGKRRIMLATKAFGMGIDIPDIALVLHFAPTGNLCDYTQEIGRAARDPEIHGRAVYEHMANDFKHINRLHGLSSIQPWQLVQVMRKVLQ
;
A
#
# COMPACT_ATOMS: atom_id res chain seq x y z
N ALA A 1 5.26 -8.08 10.63
CA ALA A 1 5.10 -7.29 11.85
C ALA A 1 4.04 -6.20 11.70
N HIS A 2 4.05 -5.39 10.64
CA HIS A 2 3.09 -4.28 10.46
C HIS A 2 1.60 -4.66 10.51
N ILE A 3 1.25 -5.92 10.27
CA ILE A 3 -0.13 -6.41 10.44
C ILE A 3 -0.60 -6.30 11.90
N VAL A 4 0.29 -6.52 12.85
CA VAL A 4 -0.03 -6.45 14.29
C VAL A 4 -0.17 -5.02 14.76
N THR A 5 0.46 -4.07 14.09
CA THR A 5 0.47 -2.65 14.44
C THR A 5 -0.59 -1.85 13.70
N THR A 6 -0.24 -1.32 12.53
CA THR A 6 -1.07 -0.36 11.78
C THR A 6 -2.32 -0.99 11.17
N TRP A 7 -2.19 -2.20 10.59
CA TRP A 7 -3.29 -2.86 9.89
C TRP A 7 -4.23 -3.65 10.81
N GLY A 8 -3.71 -4.18 11.92
CA GLY A 8 -4.52 -4.90 12.90
C GLY A 8 -5.58 -4.02 13.51
N LYS A 9 -5.25 -2.76 13.80
CA LYS A 9 -6.17 -1.80 14.44
C LYS A 9 -7.42 -1.50 13.60
N GLN A 10 -7.28 -1.48 12.27
CA GLN A 10 -8.35 -1.02 11.38
C GLN A 10 -9.03 -2.15 10.59
N PHE A 11 -8.33 -3.24 10.34
CA PHE A 11 -8.77 -4.22 9.35
C PHE A 11 -8.92 -5.66 9.86
N ARG A 12 -8.18 -6.05 10.92
CA ARG A 12 -8.20 -7.40 11.50
C ARG A 12 -8.03 -7.37 13.02
N PRO A 13 -9.10 -7.13 13.77
CA PRO A 13 -9.05 -7.04 15.23
C PRO A 13 -8.51 -8.32 15.90
N ASP A 14 -8.61 -9.48 15.23
CA ASP A 14 -8.10 -10.76 15.76
C ASP A 14 -6.59 -10.72 16.02
N TYR A 15 -5.82 -9.91 15.27
CA TYR A 15 -4.38 -9.76 15.50
C TYR A 15 -4.05 -9.03 16.81
N TRP A 16 -4.98 -8.29 17.38
CA TRP A 16 -4.80 -7.65 18.69
C TRP A 16 -4.68 -8.68 19.79
N PHE A 17 -5.44 -9.77 19.68
CA PHE A 17 -5.45 -10.84 20.66
C PHE A 17 -4.30 -11.84 20.44
N LEU A 18 -3.60 -11.75 19.31
CA LEU A 18 -2.51 -12.68 19.00
C LEU A 18 -1.40 -12.64 20.05
N GLY A 19 -1.02 -11.44 20.51
CA GLY A 19 0.01 -11.26 21.52
C GLY A 19 -0.39 -11.88 22.86
N ASP A 20 -1.62 -11.66 23.30
CA ASP A 20 -2.15 -12.23 24.53
C ASP A 20 -2.24 -13.77 24.44
N TYR A 21 -2.66 -14.29 23.29
CA TYR A 21 -2.69 -15.72 23.03
C TYR A 21 -1.31 -16.34 23.07
N VAL A 22 -0.34 -15.75 22.38
CA VAL A 22 1.09 -16.18 22.37
C VAL A 22 1.65 -16.13 23.79
N ASN A 23 1.36 -15.08 24.55
CA ASN A 23 1.82 -14.95 25.93
C ASN A 23 1.19 -16.03 26.86
N LYS A 24 -0.09 -16.33 26.67
CA LYS A 24 -0.77 -17.42 27.37
C LYS A 24 -0.12 -18.78 27.10
N LEU A 25 0.15 -19.08 25.83
CA LEU A 25 0.84 -20.31 25.43
C LEU A 25 2.23 -20.40 26.07
N ARG A 26 2.99 -19.29 26.05
CA ARG A 26 4.32 -19.22 26.69
C ARG A 26 4.26 -19.53 28.18
N LYS A 27 3.30 -18.96 28.90
CA LYS A 27 3.10 -19.25 30.34
C LYS A 27 2.69 -20.69 30.59
N GLN A 28 1.84 -21.27 29.76
CA GLN A 28 1.44 -22.68 29.87
C GLN A 28 2.60 -23.64 29.65
N GLN A 29 3.49 -23.37 28.70
CA GLN A 29 4.64 -24.19 28.45
C GLN A 29 5.71 -24.10 29.54
N LEU A 30 5.90 -22.94 30.14
CA LEU A 30 6.83 -22.76 31.27
C LEU A 30 6.37 -23.52 32.54
N ASN A 31 5.07 -23.73 32.70
CA ASN A 31 4.46 -24.41 33.84
C ASN A 31 4.11 -25.89 33.57
N GLY A 32 4.39 -26.39 32.36
CA GLY A 32 4.07 -27.76 31.95
C GLY A 32 5.23 -28.78 32.15
N PRO A 33 4.91 -30.07 32.02
CA PRO A 33 5.91 -31.15 32.21
C PRO A 33 7.03 -31.17 31.17
N HIS A 34 6.84 -30.46 30.04
CA HIS A 34 7.84 -30.32 29.00
C HIS A 34 8.19 -28.81 28.86
N GLN A 35 9.27 -28.40 29.51
CA GLN A 35 9.78 -27.03 29.50
C GLN A 35 10.43 -26.65 28.15
N HIS A 36 9.69 -26.74 27.06
CA HIS A 36 10.18 -26.27 25.76
C HIS A 36 9.69 -24.85 25.52
N ALA A 37 10.59 -23.87 25.64
CA ALA A 37 10.29 -22.49 25.29
C ALA A 37 10.23 -22.34 23.76
N PHE A 38 9.09 -21.93 23.19
CA PHE A 38 9.06 -21.53 21.80
C PHE A 38 9.57 -20.09 21.62
N VAL A 39 10.22 -19.84 20.49
CA VAL A 39 10.72 -18.53 20.11
C VAL A 39 9.70 -17.81 19.23
N THR A 40 9.42 -16.55 19.55
CA THR A 40 8.61 -15.69 18.68
C THR A 40 9.55 -14.88 17.82
N ALA A 41 9.47 -15.03 16.50
CA ALA A 41 10.22 -14.25 15.53
C ALA A 41 9.27 -13.41 14.66
N THR A 42 9.61 -12.14 14.45
CA THR A 42 8.85 -11.24 13.61
C THR A 42 9.69 -10.77 12.44
N PHE A 43 9.13 -10.83 11.23
CA PHE A 43 9.78 -10.40 10.01
C PHE A 43 9.00 -9.24 9.39
N THR A 44 9.69 -8.22 8.96
CA THR A 44 9.11 -7.11 8.21
C THR A 44 10.15 -6.44 7.33
N ALA A 45 9.73 -6.00 6.14
CA ALA A 45 10.56 -5.20 5.24
C ALA A 45 10.41 -3.69 5.49
N THR A 46 9.47 -3.28 6.35
CA THR A 46 9.02 -1.88 6.49
C THR A 46 8.82 -1.50 7.95
N ALA A 47 9.76 -1.83 8.84
CA ALA A 47 9.70 -1.35 10.21
C ALA A 47 10.21 0.10 10.28
N THR A 48 9.37 1.02 10.74
CA THR A 48 9.82 2.35 11.18
C THR A 48 10.36 2.25 12.60
N TYR A 49 11.49 2.92 12.84
CA TYR A 49 12.13 2.98 14.13
C TYR A 49 12.19 4.43 14.61
N GLY A 50 11.65 4.69 15.79
CA GLY A 50 11.56 6.04 16.35
C GLY A 50 10.39 6.88 15.78
N GLY A 51 10.16 8.04 16.37
CA GLY A 51 9.07 8.95 15.99
C GLY A 51 7.69 8.54 16.52
N GLU A 52 6.66 9.19 16.01
CA GLU A 52 5.26 8.96 16.45
C GLU A 52 4.72 7.59 16.04
N GLU A 53 5.20 7.04 14.91
CA GLU A 53 4.82 5.71 14.41
C GLU A 53 5.99 4.72 14.54
N ASP A 54 6.44 4.46 15.78
CA ASP A 54 7.48 3.47 16.05
C ASP A 54 6.90 2.04 15.99
N MET A 55 6.87 1.48 14.79
CA MET A 55 6.38 0.12 14.54
C MET A 55 7.19 -0.96 15.26
N TYR A 56 8.48 -0.72 15.50
CA TYR A 56 9.32 -1.63 16.23
C TYR A 56 8.84 -1.78 17.68
N ARG A 57 8.73 -0.67 18.41
CA ARG A 57 8.24 -0.67 19.80
C ARG A 57 6.80 -1.19 19.91
N GLU A 58 5.95 -0.80 18.98
CA GLU A 58 4.57 -1.26 18.97
C GLU A 58 4.48 -2.77 18.75
N THR A 59 5.30 -3.34 17.86
CA THR A 59 5.40 -4.80 17.64
C THR A 59 5.83 -5.53 18.91
N LEU A 60 6.87 -5.03 19.60
CA LEU A 60 7.33 -5.63 20.86
C LEU A 60 6.21 -5.66 21.90
N ARG A 61 5.50 -4.54 22.07
CA ARG A 61 4.39 -4.43 23.02
C ARG A 61 3.22 -5.35 22.65
N SER A 62 2.78 -5.29 21.39
CA SER A 62 1.62 -6.06 20.92
C SER A 62 1.81 -7.57 20.96
N LEU A 63 3.04 -8.06 20.84
CA LEU A 63 3.37 -9.49 20.88
C LEU A 63 3.96 -9.94 22.21
N HIS A 64 3.98 -9.07 23.23
CA HIS A 64 4.62 -9.34 24.52
C HIS A 64 6.02 -9.91 24.38
N MET A 65 6.81 -9.35 23.45
CA MET A 65 8.19 -9.74 23.24
C MET A 65 9.09 -9.19 24.35
N SER A 66 10.28 -9.79 24.52
CA SER A 66 11.29 -9.24 25.43
C SER A 66 11.59 -7.78 25.11
N PRO A 67 11.82 -6.91 26.08
CA PRO A 67 12.24 -5.52 25.85
C PRO A 67 13.62 -5.44 25.16
N ASP A 68 14.42 -6.48 25.28
CA ASP A 68 15.74 -6.59 24.62
C ASP A 68 15.78 -7.83 23.71
N PRO A 69 15.14 -7.79 22.52
CA PRO A 69 15.13 -8.88 21.57
C PRO A 69 16.41 -8.87 20.73
N ILE A 70 16.78 -10.02 20.19
CA ILE A 70 17.79 -10.07 19.15
C ILE A 70 17.21 -9.45 17.89
N VAL A 71 17.84 -8.40 17.38
CA VAL A 71 17.39 -7.65 16.20
C VAL A 71 18.40 -7.82 15.07
N TYR A 72 17.94 -8.34 13.95
CA TYR A 72 18.70 -8.37 12.71
C TYR A 72 18.22 -7.28 11.78
N LEU A 73 19.02 -6.25 11.60
CA LEU A 73 18.75 -5.16 10.65
C LEU A 73 19.45 -5.48 9.32
N GLY A 74 18.64 -5.83 8.32
CA GLY A 74 19.09 -5.96 6.95
C GLY A 74 18.94 -4.63 6.21
N CYS A 75 19.93 -4.25 5.42
CA CYS A 75 19.78 -3.12 4.48
C CYS A 75 19.14 -3.65 3.19
N VAL A 76 17.84 -3.44 3.03
CA VAL A 76 17.10 -3.86 1.82
C VAL A 76 17.07 -2.69 0.83
N ARG A 77 18.23 -2.30 0.33
CA ARG A 77 18.29 -1.31 -0.75
C ARG A 77 18.00 -2.01 -2.09
N ARG A 78 16.87 -1.69 -2.68
CA ARG A 78 16.48 -2.17 -4.01
C ARG A 78 17.23 -1.36 -5.07
N ARG A 79 18.46 -1.81 -5.41
CA ARG A 79 19.33 -1.13 -6.40
C ARG A 79 18.82 -1.21 -7.83
N ASN A 80 17.91 -2.16 -8.07
CA ASN A 80 17.29 -2.38 -9.37
C ASN A 80 15.97 -1.59 -9.55
N ILE A 81 15.63 -0.67 -8.64
CA ILE A 81 14.48 0.23 -8.78
C ILE A 81 14.99 1.68 -8.83
N GLU A 82 14.72 2.35 -9.93
CA GLU A 82 14.95 3.78 -10.08
C GLU A 82 13.73 4.56 -9.54
N LEU A 83 13.98 5.52 -8.65
CA LEU A 83 12.96 6.41 -8.11
C LEU A 83 12.99 7.74 -8.86
N CYS A 84 11.87 8.11 -9.47
CA CYS A 84 11.70 9.36 -10.18
C CYS A 84 10.50 10.14 -9.60
N ILE A 85 10.79 11.18 -8.84
CA ILE A 85 9.77 12.09 -8.30
C ILE A 85 10.04 13.47 -8.90
N ARG A 86 9.08 14.01 -9.62
CA ARG A 86 9.22 15.31 -10.27
C ARG A 86 7.94 16.12 -10.21
N GLU A 87 8.08 17.43 -10.15
CA GLU A 87 6.96 18.36 -10.30
C GLU A 87 6.62 18.53 -11.76
N VAL A 88 5.32 18.47 -12.07
CA VAL A 88 4.80 18.78 -13.40
C VAL A 88 4.01 20.09 -13.30
N PRO A 89 4.43 21.11 -14.06
CA PRO A 89 3.68 22.37 -14.08
C PRO A 89 2.30 22.15 -14.67
N ARG A 90 1.31 22.85 -14.10
CA ARG A 90 -0.06 22.84 -14.63
C ARG A 90 -0.11 23.54 -15.97
N VAL A 91 -0.73 22.88 -16.93
CA VAL A 91 -0.96 23.47 -18.26
C VAL A 91 -2.29 24.22 -18.30
N THR A 92 -3.29 23.78 -17.51
CA THR A 92 -4.67 24.31 -17.53
C THR A 92 -5.08 24.91 -16.19
N GLY A 93 -6.20 25.64 -16.18
CA GLY A 93 -6.74 26.32 -15.00
C GLY A 93 -7.14 25.37 -13.86
N ARG A 94 -7.52 25.96 -12.71
CA ARG A 94 -7.85 25.22 -11.47
C ARG A 94 -8.95 24.14 -11.61
N ARG A 95 -9.81 24.24 -12.61
CA ARG A 95 -10.96 23.33 -12.80
C ARG A 95 -10.60 22.02 -13.49
N GLU A 96 -9.45 21.92 -14.12
CA GLU A 96 -9.07 20.79 -14.98
C GLU A 96 -7.93 19.92 -14.43
N TYR A 97 -7.60 20.09 -13.13
CA TYR A 97 -6.54 19.33 -12.48
C TYR A 97 -6.62 17.80 -12.74
N GLU A 98 -7.81 17.22 -12.66
CA GLU A 98 -7.99 15.78 -12.85
C GLU A 98 -7.72 15.39 -14.30
N LEU A 99 -8.15 16.22 -15.25
CA LEU A 99 -7.89 15.97 -16.67
C LEU A 99 -6.40 16.07 -17.01
N ASP A 100 -5.71 17.09 -16.47
CA ASP A 100 -4.26 17.25 -16.63
C ASP A 100 -3.51 15.99 -16.12
N LYS A 101 -3.90 15.52 -14.93
CA LYS A 101 -3.35 14.28 -14.36
C LYS A 101 -3.64 13.06 -15.22
N PHE A 102 -4.85 12.94 -15.75
CA PHE A 102 -5.24 11.84 -16.61
C PHE A 102 -4.44 11.85 -17.90
N GLN A 103 -4.22 13.00 -18.50
CA GLN A 103 -3.41 13.16 -19.70
C GLN A 103 -1.94 12.78 -19.45
N ALA A 104 -1.37 13.28 -18.34
CA ALA A 104 0.00 12.95 -17.97
C ALA A 104 0.19 11.44 -17.75
N LEU A 105 -0.69 10.80 -16.99
CA LEU A 105 -0.67 9.35 -16.77
C LEU A 105 -0.88 8.56 -18.07
N THR A 106 -1.79 9.01 -18.94
CA THR A 106 -2.04 8.37 -20.23
C THR A 106 -0.80 8.39 -21.10
N GLY A 107 -0.08 9.52 -21.12
CA GLY A 107 1.20 9.62 -21.84
C GLY A 107 2.24 8.62 -21.32
N GLN A 108 2.38 8.50 -19.98
CA GLN A 108 3.29 7.52 -19.38
C GLN A 108 2.89 6.08 -19.67
N ILE A 109 1.60 5.75 -19.60
CA ILE A 109 1.07 4.43 -19.93
C ILE A 109 1.31 4.08 -21.39
N THR A 110 1.08 5.02 -22.30
CA THR A 110 1.31 4.79 -23.73
C THR A 110 2.79 4.53 -24.01
N ALA A 111 3.68 5.33 -23.45
CA ALA A 111 5.12 5.11 -23.58
C ALA A 111 5.58 3.75 -22.99
N ALA A 112 4.97 3.34 -21.87
CA ALA A 112 5.26 2.03 -21.27
C ALA A 112 4.76 0.87 -22.15
N LEU A 113 3.59 1.00 -22.78
CA LEU A 113 3.05 0.01 -23.72
C LEU A 113 3.93 -0.13 -24.96
N GLU A 114 4.42 0.98 -25.53
CA GLU A 114 5.36 0.98 -26.66
C GLU A 114 6.66 0.25 -26.33
N GLN A 115 7.11 0.36 -25.08
CA GLN A 115 8.29 -0.35 -24.57
C GLN A 115 7.98 -1.79 -24.12
N GLY A 116 6.73 -2.24 -24.23
CA GLY A 116 6.30 -3.57 -23.79
C GLY A 116 6.36 -3.77 -22.27
N GLN A 117 6.40 -2.70 -21.50
CA GLN A 117 6.53 -2.74 -20.04
C GLN A 117 5.22 -3.08 -19.34
N LYS A 118 5.29 -4.02 -18.38
CA LYS A 118 4.19 -4.29 -17.46
C LYS A 118 4.16 -3.19 -16.40
N THR A 119 3.02 -2.49 -16.28
CA THR A 119 2.89 -1.27 -15.47
C THR A 119 1.77 -1.38 -14.44
N LEU A 120 2.05 -0.96 -13.23
CA LEU A 120 1.09 -0.87 -12.13
C LEU A 120 0.86 0.62 -11.78
N VAL A 121 -0.40 1.06 -11.79
CA VAL A 121 -0.76 2.45 -11.49
C VAL A 121 -1.61 2.51 -10.23
N TYR A 122 -1.15 3.21 -9.21
CA TYR A 122 -1.85 3.35 -7.94
C TYR A 122 -2.73 4.59 -7.86
N PHE A 123 -3.94 4.39 -7.36
CA PHE A 123 -4.94 5.43 -7.12
C PHE A 123 -5.34 5.49 -5.66
N PRO A 124 -5.58 6.71 -5.11
CA PRO A 124 -5.97 6.88 -3.72
C PRO A 124 -7.40 6.42 -3.42
N THR A 125 -8.28 6.41 -4.41
CA THR A 125 -9.69 6.00 -4.24
C THR A 125 -10.19 5.18 -5.42
N VAL A 126 -11.18 4.31 -5.16
CA VAL A 126 -11.86 3.52 -6.20
C VAL A 126 -12.55 4.43 -7.22
N SER A 127 -13.25 5.47 -6.76
CA SER A 127 -13.96 6.40 -7.64
C SER A 127 -13.03 7.07 -8.66
N LEU A 128 -11.83 7.48 -8.24
CA LEU A 128 -10.85 8.10 -9.14
C LEU A 128 -10.27 7.09 -10.12
N LEU A 129 -10.00 5.87 -9.65
CA LEU A 129 -9.56 4.77 -10.50
C LEU A 129 -10.58 4.46 -11.60
N GLU A 130 -11.86 4.38 -11.25
CA GLU A 130 -12.94 4.08 -12.21
C GLU A 130 -13.11 5.19 -13.25
N ARG A 131 -12.98 6.47 -12.85
CA ARG A 131 -12.99 7.58 -13.80
C ARG A 131 -11.80 7.51 -14.76
N PHE A 132 -10.61 7.19 -14.25
CA PHE A 132 -9.44 7.02 -15.10
C PHE A 132 -9.57 5.81 -16.02
N TYR A 133 -10.14 4.70 -15.53
CA TYR A 133 -10.44 3.53 -16.39
C TYR A 133 -11.37 3.91 -17.55
N THR A 134 -12.45 4.65 -17.28
CA THR A 134 -13.35 5.17 -18.30
C THR A 134 -12.62 6.08 -19.29
N HIS A 135 -11.72 6.93 -18.80
CA HIS A 135 -10.86 7.76 -19.66
C HIS A 135 -9.97 6.90 -20.56
N CYS A 136 -9.35 5.83 -20.04
CA CYS A 136 -8.56 4.89 -20.85
C CYS A 136 -9.39 4.21 -21.94
N LEU A 137 -10.66 3.84 -21.65
CA LEU A 137 -11.55 3.28 -22.65
C LEU A 137 -11.83 4.28 -23.78
N ALA A 138 -12.08 5.55 -23.46
CA ALA A 138 -12.26 6.61 -24.43
C ALA A 138 -11.01 6.85 -25.29
N GLN A 139 -9.82 6.62 -24.75
CA GLN A 139 -8.54 6.69 -25.47
C GLN A 139 -8.18 5.40 -26.22
N ARG A 140 -9.11 4.44 -26.34
CA ARG A 140 -8.92 3.13 -27.00
C ARG A 140 -7.84 2.24 -26.36
N LEU A 141 -7.52 2.46 -25.09
CA LEU A 141 -6.56 1.64 -24.33
C LEU A 141 -7.17 0.42 -23.64
N GLY A 142 -8.49 0.18 -23.80
CA GLY A 142 -9.25 -0.85 -23.07
C GLY A 142 -8.68 -2.27 -23.18
N ASN A 143 -8.06 -2.61 -24.31
CA ASN A 143 -7.46 -3.95 -24.51
C ASN A 143 -6.15 -4.13 -23.73
N SER A 144 -5.51 -3.06 -23.32
CA SER A 144 -4.22 -3.07 -22.61
C SER A 144 -4.34 -2.82 -21.12
N VAL A 145 -5.50 -2.30 -20.65
CA VAL A 145 -5.73 -1.83 -19.29
C VAL A 145 -6.70 -2.75 -18.57
N THR A 146 -6.37 -3.09 -17.32
CA THR A 146 -7.27 -3.77 -16.39
C THR A 146 -7.26 -3.06 -15.02
N ARG A 147 -8.08 -3.51 -14.07
CA ARG A 147 -8.25 -2.84 -12.78
C ARG A 147 -8.39 -3.82 -11.61
N TYR A 148 -7.96 -3.39 -10.42
CA TYR A 148 -8.05 -4.18 -9.20
C TYR A 148 -8.33 -3.29 -7.98
N HIS A 149 -9.50 -3.47 -7.37
CA HIS A 149 -9.90 -2.74 -6.16
C HIS A 149 -10.92 -3.53 -5.33
N ALA A 150 -11.20 -3.09 -4.11
CA ALA A 150 -12.00 -3.82 -3.14
C ALA A 150 -13.45 -4.09 -3.59
N GLN A 151 -14.03 -3.20 -4.39
CA GLN A 151 -15.44 -3.27 -4.82
C GLN A 151 -15.69 -4.24 -6.00
N LEU A 152 -14.66 -4.77 -6.63
CA LEU A 152 -14.83 -5.81 -7.66
C LEU A 152 -15.25 -7.13 -7.01
N SER A 153 -16.04 -7.93 -7.74
CA SER A 153 -16.34 -9.31 -7.34
C SER A 153 -15.06 -10.16 -7.27
N GLY A 154 -15.14 -11.29 -6.57
CA GLY A 154 -14.01 -12.23 -6.49
C GLY A 154 -13.59 -12.75 -7.86
N GLU A 155 -14.57 -13.07 -8.72
CA GLU A 155 -14.35 -13.54 -10.08
C GLU A 155 -13.67 -12.49 -10.96
N ALA A 156 -14.16 -11.24 -10.94
CA ALA A 156 -13.56 -10.14 -11.70
C ALA A 156 -12.13 -9.82 -11.22
N LYS A 157 -11.87 -9.94 -9.92
CA LYS A 157 -10.50 -9.79 -9.38
C LYS A 157 -9.57 -10.89 -9.90
N ALA A 158 -10.03 -12.13 -9.92
CA ALA A 158 -9.23 -13.26 -10.39
C ALA A 158 -8.94 -13.15 -11.89
N GLU A 159 -9.95 -12.83 -12.71
CA GLU A 159 -9.79 -12.64 -14.15
C GLU A 159 -8.84 -11.48 -14.48
N ASN A 160 -9.06 -10.31 -13.87
CA ASN A 160 -8.23 -9.13 -14.09
C ASN A 160 -6.77 -9.35 -13.66
N LEU A 161 -6.58 -10.10 -12.58
CA LEU A 161 -5.25 -10.44 -12.09
C LEU A 161 -4.54 -11.39 -13.05
N GLU A 162 -5.25 -12.39 -13.60
CA GLU A 162 -4.71 -13.33 -14.57
C GLU A 162 -4.39 -12.67 -15.91
N ASP A 163 -5.27 -11.78 -16.41
CA ASP A 163 -5.01 -10.99 -17.61
C ASP A 163 -3.73 -10.13 -17.46
N PHE A 164 -3.48 -9.61 -16.26
CA PHE A 164 -2.26 -8.85 -15.97
C PHE A 164 -1.04 -9.76 -15.79
N ARG A 165 -1.19 -10.88 -15.08
CA ARG A 165 -0.11 -11.83 -14.85
C ARG A 165 0.39 -12.45 -16.16
N SER A 166 -0.51 -12.88 -17.03
CA SER A 166 -0.17 -13.44 -18.33
C SER A 166 0.37 -12.43 -19.34
N GLY A 167 0.22 -11.12 -19.05
CA GLY A 167 0.61 -10.04 -19.97
C GLY A 167 -0.38 -9.78 -21.10
N LYS A 168 -1.56 -10.40 -21.08
CA LYS A 168 -2.67 -10.09 -22.00
C LYS A 168 -3.09 -8.64 -21.87
N ARG A 169 -3.12 -8.13 -20.64
CA ARG A 169 -3.26 -6.71 -20.31
C ARG A 169 -2.05 -6.26 -19.52
N ARG A 170 -1.30 -5.31 -20.04
CA ARG A 170 -0.02 -4.89 -19.46
C ARG A 170 -0.12 -3.76 -18.46
N ILE A 171 -1.27 -3.14 -18.34
CA ILE A 171 -1.52 -2.03 -17.41
C ILE A 171 -2.55 -2.45 -16.37
N MET A 172 -2.15 -2.42 -15.10
CA MET A 172 -3.04 -2.62 -13.95
C MET A 172 -3.30 -1.31 -13.25
N LEU A 173 -4.56 -0.88 -13.20
CA LEU A 173 -5.00 0.22 -12.34
C LEU A 173 -5.42 -0.34 -11.00
N ALA A 174 -4.84 0.14 -9.92
CA ALA A 174 -5.06 -0.44 -8.61
C ALA A 174 -5.26 0.60 -7.50
N THR A 175 -5.97 0.20 -6.46
CA THR A 175 -5.90 0.87 -5.16
C THR A 175 -4.99 0.06 -4.22
N LYS A 176 -4.81 0.51 -2.99
CA LYS A 176 -4.07 -0.23 -1.94
C LYS A 176 -4.54 -1.69 -1.75
N ALA A 177 -5.74 -2.06 -2.26
CA ALA A 177 -6.21 -3.44 -2.27
C ALA A 177 -5.34 -4.39 -3.11
N PHE A 178 -4.60 -3.87 -4.09
CA PHE A 178 -3.59 -4.61 -4.84
C PHE A 178 -2.29 -4.67 -4.00
N GLY A 179 -2.31 -5.50 -2.99
CA GLY A 179 -1.24 -5.48 -2.03
C GLY A 179 -0.86 -6.85 -1.53
N MET A 180 -1.59 -7.39 -0.59
CA MET A 180 -1.25 -8.63 0.09
C MET A 180 -1.53 -9.86 -0.78
N GLY A 181 -0.59 -10.80 -0.79
CA GLY A 181 -0.76 -12.09 -1.45
C GLY A 181 -0.64 -12.07 -2.99
N ILE A 182 -0.33 -10.91 -3.58
CA ILE A 182 -0.12 -10.79 -5.03
C ILE A 182 1.37 -10.73 -5.30
N ASP A 183 1.87 -11.72 -6.04
CA ASP A 183 3.24 -11.79 -6.49
C ASP A 183 3.30 -11.82 -8.03
N ILE A 184 3.86 -10.76 -8.60
CA ILE A 184 4.09 -10.58 -10.03
C ILE A 184 5.51 -10.04 -10.17
N PRO A 185 6.46 -10.86 -10.62
CA PRO A 185 7.87 -10.52 -10.57
C PRO A 185 8.30 -9.49 -11.63
N ASP A 186 7.59 -9.40 -12.73
CA ASP A 186 7.96 -8.71 -13.96
C ASP A 186 7.28 -7.33 -14.15
N ILE A 187 6.84 -6.69 -13.09
CA ILE A 187 6.36 -5.30 -13.14
C ILE A 187 7.57 -4.38 -13.35
N ALA A 188 7.65 -3.75 -14.51
CA ALA A 188 8.76 -2.86 -14.85
C ALA A 188 8.53 -1.41 -14.37
N LEU A 189 7.27 -0.98 -14.29
CA LEU A 189 6.93 0.41 -13.95
C LEU A 189 5.83 0.47 -12.90
N VAL A 190 6.04 1.28 -11.86
CA VAL A 190 5.01 1.64 -10.88
C VAL A 190 4.77 3.15 -10.96
N LEU A 191 3.53 3.53 -11.19
CA LEU A 191 3.07 4.92 -11.26
C LEU A 191 2.14 5.23 -10.10
N HIS A 192 2.22 6.46 -9.59
CA HIS A 192 1.29 6.95 -8.57
C HIS A 192 0.51 8.15 -9.10
N PHE A 193 -0.82 8.09 -9.02
CA PHE A 193 -1.66 9.25 -9.31
C PHE A 193 -1.49 10.35 -8.27
N ALA A 194 -1.41 9.97 -6.99
CA ALA A 194 -1.23 10.88 -5.86
C ALA A 194 -0.30 10.20 -4.83
N PRO A 195 0.30 10.97 -3.92
CA PRO A 195 1.15 10.39 -2.89
C PRO A 195 0.35 9.44 -1.99
N THR A 196 1.05 8.48 -1.40
CA THR A 196 0.51 7.58 -0.38
C THR A 196 0.33 8.31 0.95
N GLY A 197 -0.44 7.73 1.88
CA GLY A 197 -0.67 8.32 3.19
C GLY A 197 0.58 8.40 4.07
N ASN A 198 1.55 7.51 3.85
CA ASN A 198 2.82 7.46 4.58
C ASN A 198 3.93 6.80 3.75
N LEU A 199 5.17 6.94 4.23
CA LEU A 199 6.35 6.41 3.55
C LEU A 199 6.39 4.87 3.51
N CYS A 200 5.85 4.20 4.52
CA CYS A 200 5.81 2.73 4.55
C CYS A 200 4.91 2.18 3.44
N ASP A 201 3.73 2.78 3.24
CA ASP A 201 2.84 2.41 2.14
C ASP A 201 3.53 2.65 0.78
N TYR A 202 4.17 3.81 0.61
CA TYR A 202 4.91 4.13 -0.61
C TYR A 202 5.99 3.07 -0.90
N THR A 203 6.80 2.74 0.10
CA THR A 203 7.87 1.75 -0.02
C THR A 203 7.33 0.36 -0.39
N GLN A 204 6.19 -0.04 0.18
CA GLN A 204 5.53 -1.30 -0.15
C GLN A 204 4.97 -1.32 -1.57
N GLU A 205 4.42 -0.21 -2.04
CA GLU A 205 3.84 -0.08 -3.37
C GLU A 205 4.93 -0.06 -4.46
N ILE A 206 5.97 0.76 -4.30
CA ILE A 206 7.11 0.76 -5.24
C ILE A 206 7.91 -0.54 -5.21
N GLY A 207 7.96 -1.22 -4.07
CA GLY A 207 8.63 -2.51 -3.89
C GLY A 207 8.02 -3.65 -4.73
N ARG A 208 6.92 -3.39 -5.44
CA ARG A 208 6.34 -4.33 -6.41
C ARG A 208 7.02 -4.26 -7.76
N ALA A 209 7.72 -3.17 -8.06
CA ALA A 209 8.53 -3.09 -9.26
C ALA A 209 9.72 -4.06 -9.17
N ALA A 210 10.04 -4.68 -10.29
CA ALA A 210 11.26 -5.46 -10.51
C ALA A 210 11.58 -6.44 -9.36
N ARG A 211 10.62 -7.27 -8.97
CA ARG A 211 10.86 -8.32 -7.97
C ARG A 211 11.81 -9.37 -8.47
N ASP A 212 11.78 -9.63 -9.77
CA ASP A 212 12.83 -10.33 -10.46
C ASP A 212 14.10 -9.46 -10.44
N PRO A 213 15.22 -9.94 -9.87
CA PRO A 213 16.46 -9.17 -9.78
C PRO A 213 17.09 -8.84 -11.14
N GLU A 214 16.75 -9.59 -12.18
CA GLU A 214 17.23 -9.35 -13.56
C GLU A 214 16.50 -8.19 -14.25
N ILE A 215 15.39 -7.71 -13.66
CA ILE A 215 14.61 -6.61 -14.21
C ILE A 215 15.00 -5.30 -13.54
N HIS A 216 15.23 -4.28 -14.36
CA HIS A 216 15.31 -2.90 -13.90
C HIS A 216 13.92 -2.29 -13.88
N GLY A 217 13.47 -1.88 -12.68
CA GLY A 217 12.19 -1.25 -12.46
C GLY A 217 12.31 0.24 -12.26
N ARG A 218 11.19 0.93 -12.51
CA ARG A 218 11.06 2.36 -12.24
C ARG A 218 9.83 2.61 -11.40
N ALA A 219 9.95 3.50 -10.44
CA ALA A 219 8.83 4.03 -9.67
C ALA A 219 8.73 5.53 -9.93
N VAL A 220 7.67 5.96 -10.59
CA VAL A 220 7.52 7.34 -11.05
C VAL A 220 6.31 7.97 -10.37
N TYR A 221 6.54 9.15 -9.81
CA TYR A 221 5.50 10.00 -9.30
C TYR A 221 5.68 11.43 -9.83
N GLU A 222 4.81 11.82 -10.74
CA GLU A 222 4.71 13.20 -11.23
C GLU A 222 3.70 13.96 -10.39
N HIS A 223 4.18 14.81 -9.48
CA HIS A 223 3.31 15.51 -8.58
C HIS A 223 2.86 16.87 -9.10
N MET A 224 1.65 17.22 -8.76
CA MET A 224 1.07 18.55 -8.95
C MET A 224 0.66 19.14 -7.59
N ALA A 225 0.65 20.45 -7.44
CA ALA A 225 0.36 21.12 -6.17
C ALA A 225 -0.96 20.69 -5.49
N ASN A 226 -1.93 20.19 -6.26
CA ASN A 226 -3.20 19.73 -5.72
C ASN A 226 -3.24 18.26 -5.26
N ASP A 227 -2.21 17.48 -5.52
CA ASP A 227 -2.18 16.04 -5.19
C ASP A 227 -2.35 15.81 -3.68
N PHE A 228 -1.78 16.67 -2.85
CA PHE A 228 -1.86 16.57 -1.40
C PHE A 228 -3.27 16.74 -0.82
N LYS A 229 -4.21 17.31 -1.60
CA LYS A 229 -5.62 17.39 -1.17
C LYS A 229 -6.26 16.02 -0.98
N HIS A 230 -5.85 15.03 -1.74
CA HIS A 230 -6.33 13.65 -1.60
C HIS A 230 -5.89 13.04 -0.28
N ILE A 231 -4.65 13.27 0.14
CA ILE A 231 -4.12 12.81 1.43
C ILE A 231 -4.86 13.50 2.57
N ASN A 232 -4.95 14.83 2.55
CA ASN A 232 -5.62 15.59 3.59
C ASN A 232 -7.09 15.17 3.74
N ARG A 233 -7.78 14.86 2.66
CA ARG A 233 -9.14 14.34 2.69
C ARG A 233 -9.21 12.94 3.32
N LEU A 234 -8.31 12.03 2.96
CA LEU A 234 -8.27 10.67 3.51
C LEU A 234 -7.93 10.69 5.00
N HIS A 235 -6.95 11.49 5.42
CA HIS A 235 -6.63 11.70 6.84
C HIS A 235 -7.79 12.35 7.58
N GLY A 236 -8.44 13.36 7.01
CA GLY A 236 -9.62 14.01 7.60
C GLY A 236 -10.80 13.07 7.79
N LEU A 237 -10.98 12.07 6.90
CA LEU A 237 -12.03 11.05 7.02
C LEU A 237 -11.72 9.99 8.08
N SER A 238 -10.44 9.74 8.36
CA SER A 238 -9.99 8.76 9.36
C SER A 238 -9.73 9.37 10.75
N SER A 239 -9.66 10.69 10.86
CA SER A 239 -9.45 11.37 12.14
C SER A 239 -10.77 11.57 12.89
N ILE A 240 -10.72 11.36 14.21
CA ILE A 240 -11.86 11.70 15.08
C ILE A 240 -12.04 13.22 15.06
N GLN A 241 -13.21 13.67 14.63
CA GLN A 241 -13.53 15.09 14.63
C GLN A 241 -13.77 15.59 16.06
N PRO A 242 -13.40 16.83 16.42
CA PRO A 242 -13.57 17.37 17.77
C PRO A 242 -15.01 17.23 18.31
N TRP A 243 -16.03 17.40 17.47
CA TRP A 243 -17.41 17.24 17.85
C TRP A 243 -17.79 15.78 18.20
N GLN A 244 -17.18 14.79 17.53
CA GLN A 244 -17.36 13.38 17.83
C GLN A 244 -16.76 13.04 19.21
N LEU A 245 -15.56 13.59 19.51
CA LEU A 245 -14.95 13.45 20.81
C LEU A 245 -15.84 14.03 21.92
N VAL A 246 -16.38 15.23 21.70
CA VAL A 246 -17.33 15.87 22.64
C VAL A 246 -18.57 15.03 22.86
N GLN A 247 -19.14 14.40 21.81
CA GLN A 247 -20.29 13.50 21.95
C GLN A 247 -19.96 12.25 22.77
N VAL A 248 -18.81 11.63 22.52
CA VAL A 248 -18.37 10.46 23.29
C VAL A 248 -18.17 10.85 24.76
N MET A 249 -17.47 11.95 25.04
CA MET A 249 -17.26 12.42 26.41
C MET A 249 -18.57 12.73 27.14
N ARG A 250 -19.54 13.35 26.48
CA ARG A 250 -20.87 13.60 27.08
C ARG A 250 -21.61 12.31 27.47
N LYS A 251 -21.45 11.23 26.68
CA LYS A 251 -22.09 9.94 26.98
C LYS A 251 -21.37 9.16 28.07
N VAL A 252 -20.09 9.36 28.27
CA VAL A 252 -19.29 8.68 29.29
C VAL A 252 -19.44 9.37 30.66
N LEU A 253 -19.72 10.67 30.66
CA LEU A 253 -19.87 11.48 31.89
C LEU A 253 -21.33 11.56 32.40
N GLN A 254 -22.31 10.95 31.72
CA GLN A 254 -23.69 10.70 32.17
C GLN A 254 -23.78 9.33 32.82
#